data_319acb9e8a44565ece4957b7dd8828d2
#
_entry.id   319acb9e8a44565ece4957b7dd8828d2
#
_cell.length_a   1.000
_cell.length_b   1.000
_cell.length_c   1.000
_cell.angle_alpha   90.00
_cell.angle_beta   90.00
_cell.angle_gamma   90.00
#
_symmetry.space_group_name_H-M   'P 1'
#
loop_
_entity.id
_entity.type
_entity.pdbx_description
1 polymer ?
#
loop_
_entity_poly.entity_id
_entity_poly.type
_entity_poly.pdbx_seq_one_letter_code
_entity_poly.pdbx_strand_id
1 'polypeptide(L)'
;MPLVGTTEMFKKAYQGHYAIGAFNVNNMEIIQGIMEAAKEEESPVILQASEGARNYAGQEYIVGLVKTALQDYPEIPTALHLDHGSSYEICKACIDGGFTSVMYDGSKHSFEENVKVTKQIVEYAHDKGVVVEAELGRLAGVEDLVSVDAKDAIFTDPEE
;
A
#
# COMPACT_ATOMS: atom_id res chain seq x y z
N MET A 1 2.49 18.08 -6.78
CA MET A 1 1.17 17.50 -7.20
C MET A 1 0.49 16.87 -6.00
N PRO A 2 -0.83 16.66 -6.01
CA PRO A 2 -1.45 15.78 -5.01
C PRO A 2 -0.97 14.34 -5.18
N LEU A 3 -1.15 13.53 -4.15
CA LEU A 3 -1.00 12.07 -4.25
C LEU A 3 -1.81 11.54 -5.44
N VAL A 4 -1.28 10.52 -6.11
CA VAL A 4 -1.94 9.86 -7.25
C VAL A 4 -2.39 8.44 -6.88
N GLY A 5 -3.42 7.95 -7.54
CA GLY A 5 -3.80 6.53 -7.45
C GLY A 5 -2.85 5.65 -8.25
N THR A 6 -2.76 4.39 -7.88
CA THR A 6 -1.83 3.43 -8.52
C THR A 6 -2.30 2.95 -9.90
N THR A 7 -3.57 3.08 -10.26
CA THR A 7 -4.12 2.57 -11.53
C THR A 7 -3.34 3.05 -12.77
N GLU A 8 -3.19 4.37 -12.93
CA GLU A 8 -2.48 4.90 -14.10
C GLU A 8 -0.96 4.68 -14.02
N MET A 9 -0.41 4.61 -12.81
CA MET A 9 1.00 4.26 -12.59
C MET A 9 1.27 2.84 -13.09
N PHE A 10 0.48 1.86 -12.66
CA PHE A 10 0.63 0.45 -13.06
C PHE A 10 0.37 0.24 -14.55
N LYS A 11 -0.62 0.92 -15.12
CA LYS A 11 -0.90 0.87 -16.55
C LYS A 11 0.29 1.33 -17.39
N LYS A 12 0.91 2.45 -17.00
CA LYS A 12 2.12 2.96 -17.67
C LYS A 12 3.30 2.02 -17.49
N ALA A 13 3.51 1.49 -16.29
CA ALA A 13 4.58 0.54 -15.99
C ALA A 13 4.44 -0.74 -16.81
N TYR A 14 3.23 -1.29 -16.88
CA TYR A 14 2.94 -2.48 -17.69
C TYR A 14 3.21 -2.24 -19.19
N GLN A 15 2.74 -1.11 -19.73
CA GLN A 15 2.94 -0.75 -21.13
C GLN A 15 4.41 -0.42 -21.44
N GLY A 16 5.11 0.17 -20.49
CA GLY A 16 6.51 0.56 -20.60
C GLY A 16 7.50 -0.55 -20.23
N HIS A 17 7.01 -1.70 -19.76
CA HIS A 17 7.82 -2.84 -19.31
C HIS A 17 8.84 -2.47 -18.22
N TYR A 18 8.42 -1.68 -17.23
CA TYR A 18 9.21 -1.36 -16.03
C TYR A 18 8.43 -1.64 -14.75
N ALA A 19 9.16 -1.78 -13.64
CA ALA A 19 8.58 -1.94 -12.31
C ALA A 19 8.53 -0.59 -11.57
N ILE A 20 7.59 -0.46 -10.63
CA ILE A 20 7.52 0.68 -9.71
C ILE A 20 7.94 0.19 -8.33
N GLY A 21 8.89 0.89 -7.70
CA GLY A 21 9.32 0.59 -6.35
C GLY A 21 8.25 1.00 -5.32
N ALA A 22 7.98 0.09 -4.37
CA ALA A 22 7.16 0.36 -3.19
C ALA A 22 8.05 0.25 -1.95
N PHE A 23 8.15 1.34 -1.20
CA PHE A 23 9.12 1.46 -0.11
C PHE A 23 8.43 1.80 1.20
N ASN A 24 8.78 1.04 2.26
CA ASN A 24 8.26 1.25 3.60
C ASN A 24 8.72 2.59 4.18
N VAL A 25 7.79 3.35 4.73
CA VAL A 25 8.05 4.64 5.36
C VAL A 25 7.49 4.69 6.78
N ASN A 26 8.30 5.17 7.72
CA ASN A 26 7.90 5.35 9.11
C ASN A 26 8.53 6.59 9.78
N ASN A 27 9.39 7.32 9.09
CA ASN A 27 10.00 8.54 9.58
C ASN A 27 10.37 9.49 8.43
N MET A 28 10.80 10.70 8.78
CA MET A 28 11.15 11.76 7.86
C MET A 28 12.35 11.40 6.97
N GLU A 29 13.41 10.85 7.57
CA GLU A 29 14.69 10.59 6.91
C GLU A 29 14.54 9.56 5.80
N ILE A 30 13.73 8.52 6.03
CA ILE A 30 13.42 7.50 5.03
C ILE A 30 12.64 8.11 3.87
N ILE A 31 11.62 8.93 4.15
CA ILE A 31 10.84 9.61 3.11
C ILE A 31 11.73 10.52 2.27
N GLN A 32 12.61 11.30 2.90
CA GLN A 32 13.54 12.19 2.19
C GLN A 32 14.46 11.40 1.25
N GLY A 33 15.11 10.33 1.75
CA GLY A 33 16.00 9.52 0.92
C GLY A 33 15.30 8.84 -0.26
N ILE A 34 14.08 8.34 -0.05
CA ILE A 34 13.28 7.74 -1.13
C ILE A 34 12.90 8.79 -2.18
N MET A 35 12.45 9.97 -1.76
CA MET A 35 12.02 11.02 -2.68
C MET A 35 13.20 11.65 -3.44
N GLU A 36 14.38 11.77 -2.82
CA GLU A 36 15.61 12.17 -3.51
C GLU A 36 15.98 11.17 -4.61
N ALA A 37 16.00 9.88 -4.29
CA ALA A 37 16.28 8.83 -5.27
C ALA A 37 15.23 8.80 -6.40
N ALA A 38 13.94 8.93 -6.06
CA ALA A 38 12.88 8.97 -7.05
C ALA A 38 13.02 10.16 -8.02
N LYS A 39 13.50 11.30 -7.52
CA LYS A 39 13.79 12.47 -8.35
C LYS A 39 15.01 12.25 -9.24
N GLU A 40 16.10 11.71 -8.71
CA GLU A 40 17.32 11.42 -9.48
C GLU A 40 17.05 10.47 -10.64
N GLU A 41 16.19 9.47 -10.40
CA GLU A 41 15.83 8.44 -11.38
C GLU A 41 14.60 8.82 -12.24
N GLU A 42 14.01 10.01 -12.02
CA GLU A 42 12.75 10.45 -12.65
C GLU A 42 11.63 9.40 -12.59
N SER A 43 11.58 8.66 -11.48
CA SER A 43 10.75 7.46 -11.30
C SER A 43 9.51 7.73 -10.46
N PRO A 44 8.34 7.21 -10.84
CA PRO A 44 7.20 7.17 -9.94
C PRO A 44 7.50 6.26 -8.74
N VAL A 45 6.88 6.53 -7.60
CA VAL A 45 7.14 5.81 -6.36
C VAL A 45 5.87 5.52 -5.57
N ILE A 46 5.86 4.41 -4.86
CA ILE A 46 4.84 4.08 -3.86
C ILE A 46 5.50 4.17 -2.49
N LEU A 47 5.03 5.10 -1.65
CA LEU A 47 5.37 5.16 -0.23
C LEU A 47 4.35 4.32 0.51
N GLN A 48 4.79 3.23 1.15
CA GLN A 48 3.88 2.33 1.84
C GLN A 48 4.10 2.35 3.35
N ALA A 49 3.01 2.25 4.09
CA ALA A 49 3.04 2.18 5.55
C ALA A 49 2.22 0.99 6.03
N SER A 50 2.88 0.08 6.75
CA SER A 50 2.21 -1.02 7.43
C SER A 50 1.46 -0.54 8.68
N GLU A 51 0.67 -1.43 9.28
CA GLU A 51 0.06 -1.14 10.58
C GLU A 51 1.10 -0.85 11.65
N GLY A 52 2.24 -1.56 11.64
CA GLY A 52 3.36 -1.31 12.55
C GLY A 52 3.95 0.09 12.36
N ALA A 53 4.17 0.52 11.13
CA ALA A 53 4.63 1.88 10.83
C ALA A 53 3.64 2.95 11.32
N ARG A 54 2.34 2.72 11.09
CA ARG A 54 1.27 3.63 11.56
C ARG A 54 1.19 3.69 13.08
N ASN A 55 1.35 2.57 13.77
CA ASN A 55 1.37 2.52 15.24
C ASN A 55 2.60 3.19 15.82
N TYR A 56 3.75 3.06 15.15
CA TYR A 56 5.00 3.70 15.55
C TYR A 56 4.99 5.21 15.37
N ALA A 57 4.70 5.68 14.17
CA ALA A 57 4.82 7.10 13.82
C ALA A 57 3.52 7.90 14.02
N GLY A 58 2.37 7.24 13.96
CA GLY A 58 1.06 7.87 13.86
C GLY A 58 0.68 8.18 12.41
N GLN A 59 -0.53 7.77 12.01
CA GLN A 59 -1.02 7.97 10.64
C GLN A 59 -0.97 9.42 10.19
N GLU A 60 -1.40 10.34 11.04
CA GLU A 60 -1.41 11.78 10.78
C GLU A 60 -0.02 12.33 10.46
N TYR A 61 0.99 11.85 11.20
CA TYR A 61 2.39 12.24 10.98
C TYR A 61 2.91 11.70 9.64
N ILE A 62 2.65 10.43 9.31
CA ILE A 62 3.04 9.85 8.02
C ILE A 62 2.42 10.64 6.87
N VAL A 63 1.11 10.88 6.92
CA VAL A 63 0.38 11.65 5.90
C VAL A 63 0.92 13.09 5.80
N GLY A 64 1.21 13.72 6.94
CA GLY A 64 1.80 15.05 7.01
C GLY A 64 3.18 15.13 6.36
N LEU A 65 4.07 14.20 6.70
CA LEU A 65 5.42 14.11 6.13
C LEU A 65 5.39 13.86 4.62
N VAL A 66 4.54 12.94 4.16
CA VAL A 66 4.38 12.66 2.72
C VAL A 66 3.85 13.88 1.98
N LYS A 67 2.82 14.57 2.52
CA LYS A 67 2.31 15.81 1.92
C LYS A 67 3.36 16.92 1.87
N THR A 68 4.23 17.00 2.87
CA THR A 68 5.35 17.97 2.87
C THR A 68 6.36 17.61 1.80
N ALA A 69 6.78 16.35 1.70
CA ALA A 69 7.72 15.90 0.68
C ALA A 69 7.21 16.18 -0.74
N LEU A 70 5.91 16.02 -0.99
CA LEU A 70 5.31 16.33 -2.30
C LEU A 70 5.35 17.82 -2.68
N GLN A 71 5.57 18.74 -1.73
CA GLN A 71 5.80 20.14 -2.05
C GLN A 71 7.18 20.38 -2.64
N ASP A 72 8.17 19.61 -2.18
CA ASP A 72 9.55 19.69 -2.65
C ASP A 72 9.77 18.89 -3.95
N TYR A 73 8.94 17.88 -4.21
CA TYR A 73 9.02 16.98 -5.37
C TYR A 73 7.68 16.91 -6.14
N PRO A 74 7.16 18.04 -6.63
CA PRO A 74 5.83 18.08 -7.25
C PRO A 74 5.74 17.35 -8.59
N GLU A 75 6.88 17.07 -9.23
CA GLU A 75 6.98 16.36 -10.50
C GLU A 75 6.91 14.83 -10.37
N ILE A 76 7.20 14.28 -9.19
CA ILE A 76 7.26 12.83 -8.98
C ILE A 76 5.88 12.25 -8.67
N PRO A 77 5.32 11.40 -9.55
CA PRO A 77 4.06 10.71 -9.25
C PRO A 77 4.22 9.80 -8.04
N THR A 78 3.55 10.12 -6.95
CA THR A 78 3.69 9.41 -5.67
C THR A 78 2.33 8.90 -5.20
N ALA A 79 2.23 7.62 -4.87
CA ALA A 79 1.09 7.03 -4.19
C ALA A 79 1.42 6.80 -2.71
N LEU A 80 0.43 6.94 -1.83
CA LEU A 80 0.53 6.53 -0.43
C LEU A 80 -0.34 5.29 -0.24
N HIS A 81 0.27 4.19 0.18
CA HIS A 81 -0.31 2.86 0.23
C HIS A 81 -0.33 2.30 1.66
N LEU A 82 -1.45 1.71 2.07
CA LEU A 82 -1.50 0.85 3.25
C LEU A 82 -1.01 -0.55 2.87
N ASP A 83 0.03 -1.01 3.56
CA ASP A 83 0.64 -2.32 3.37
C ASP A 83 0.10 -3.29 4.44
N HIS A 84 -0.43 -4.44 4.02
CA HIS A 84 -0.98 -5.50 4.88
C HIS A 84 -1.99 -5.02 5.95
N GLY A 85 -3.05 -4.33 5.52
CA GLY A 85 -4.15 -3.95 6.43
C GLY A 85 -4.94 -5.17 6.91
N SER A 86 -5.06 -5.37 8.22
CA SER A 86 -5.64 -6.57 8.83
C SER A 86 -7.16 -6.57 8.92
N SER A 87 -7.83 -5.45 8.63
CA SER A 87 -9.28 -5.32 8.76
C SER A 87 -9.88 -4.22 7.88
N TYR A 88 -11.21 -4.32 7.70
CA TYR A 88 -11.99 -3.26 7.05
C TYR A 88 -11.79 -1.90 7.73
N GLU A 89 -11.79 -1.85 9.06
CA GLU A 89 -11.68 -0.62 9.84
C GLU A 89 -10.35 0.09 9.59
N ILE A 90 -9.26 -0.66 9.49
CA ILE A 90 -7.94 -0.13 9.21
C ILE A 90 -7.84 0.39 7.79
N CYS A 91 -8.30 -0.37 6.80
CA CYS A 91 -8.39 0.10 5.41
C CYS A 91 -9.22 1.38 5.32
N LYS A 92 -10.40 1.39 5.95
CA LYS A 92 -11.27 2.57 6.02
C LYS A 92 -10.57 3.78 6.64
N ALA A 93 -9.88 3.60 7.77
CA ALA A 93 -9.16 4.69 8.44
C ALA A 93 -8.04 5.27 7.55
N CYS A 94 -7.34 4.43 6.79
CA CYS A 94 -6.32 4.89 5.83
C CYS A 94 -6.94 5.65 4.66
N ILE A 95 -8.04 5.14 4.09
CA ILE A 95 -8.78 5.81 3.01
C ILE A 95 -9.26 7.20 3.47
N ASP A 96 -9.87 7.28 4.65
CA ASP A 96 -10.34 8.55 5.21
C ASP A 96 -9.18 9.49 5.58
N GLY A 97 -8.01 8.95 5.92
CA GLY A 97 -6.79 9.69 6.20
C GLY A 97 -6.06 10.22 4.96
N GLY A 98 -6.48 9.82 3.77
CA GLY A 98 -5.93 10.33 2.50
C GLY A 98 -4.91 9.42 1.83
N PHE A 99 -4.89 8.13 2.18
CA PHE A 99 -4.19 7.12 1.40
C PHE A 99 -4.87 6.95 0.03
N THR A 100 -4.08 6.74 -1.01
CA THR A 100 -4.57 6.60 -2.40
C THR A 100 -4.62 5.16 -2.88
N SER A 101 -4.10 4.25 -2.06
CA SER A 101 -4.14 2.81 -2.26
C SER A 101 -4.13 2.09 -0.91
N VAL A 102 -4.83 0.98 -0.80
CA VAL A 102 -4.84 0.14 0.41
C VAL A 102 -4.78 -1.34 0.03
N MET A 103 -4.03 -2.13 0.80
CA MET A 103 -4.04 -3.58 0.72
C MET A 103 -4.78 -4.15 1.92
N TYR A 104 -5.70 -5.08 1.67
CA TYR A 104 -6.31 -5.90 2.70
C TYR A 104 -5.69 -7.30 2.69
N ASP A 105 -5.07 -7.68 3.80
CA ASP A 105 -4.54 -9.01 4.00
C ASP A 105 -5.59 -9.91 4.67
N GLY A 106 -6.36 -10.61 3.84
CA GLY A 106 -7.35 -11.60 4.24
C GLY A 106 -6.81 -13.04 4.30
N SER A 107 -5.51 -13.26 4.15
CA SER A 107 -4.87 -14.58 4.06
C SER A 107 -5.08 -15.49 5.28
N LYS A 108 -5.42 -14.90 6.42
CA LYS A 108 -5.74 -15.62 7.68
C LYS A 108 -7.17 -16.17 7.74
N HIS A 109 -8.04 -15.70 6.85
CA HIS A 109 -9.46 -16.05 6.83
C HIS A 109 -9.77 -17.13 5.80
N SER A 110 -11.00 -17.66 5.81
CA SER A 110 -11.46 -18.50 4.70
C SER A 110 -11.56 -17.67 3.41
N PHE A 111 -11.51 -18.32 2.27
CA PHE A 111 -11.69 -17.68 0.97
C PHE A 111 -12.97 -16.82 0.91
N GLU A 112 -14.10 -17.39 1.36
CA GLU A 112 -15.40 -16.71 1.35
C GLU A 112 -15.40 -15.45 2.23
N GLU A 113 -14.77 -15.50 3.40
CA GLU A 113 -14.69 -14.33 4.29
C GLU A 113 -13.71 -13.29 3.73
N ASN A 114 -12.57 -13.72 3.14
CA ASN A 114 -11.64 -12.84 2.44
C ASN A 114 -12.36 -12.08 1.31
N VAL A 115 -13.05 -12.79 0.43
CA VAL A 115 -13.84 -12.19 -0.67
C VAL A 115 -14.89 -11.21 -0.14
N LYS A 116 -15.61 -11.57 0.92
CA LYS A 116 -16.65 -10.73 1.50
C LYS A 116 -16.11 -9.41 2.05
N VAL A 117 -15.02 -9.47 2.84
CA VAL A 117 -14.41 -8.27 3.43
C VAL A 117 -13.74 -7.42 2.36
N THR A 118 -13.01 -8.03 1.43
CA THR A 118 -12.40 -7.33 0.29
C THR A 118 -13.46 -6.57 -0.50
N LYS A 119 -14.62 -7.18 -0.79
CA LYS A 119 -15.72 -6.52 -1.49
C LYS A 119 -16.22 -5.28 -0.74
N GLN A 120 -16.40 -5.37 0.58
CA GLN A 120 -16.81 -4.21 1.39
C GLN A 120 -15.80 -3.06 1.32
N ILE A 121 -14.50 -3.39 1.35
CA ILE A 121 -13.44 -2.39 1.22
C ILE A 121 -13.46 -1.77 -0.17
N VAL A 122 -13.60 -2.59 -1.22
CA VAL A 122 -13.68 -2.12 -2.62
C VAL A 122 -14.85 -1.15 -2.82
N GLU A 123 -16.04 -1.50 -2.33
CA GLU A 123 -17.22 -0.63 -2.41
C GLU A 123 -16.95 0.73 -1.73
N TYR A 124 -16.33 0.72 -0.55
CA TYR A 124 -16.00 1.96 0.17
C TYR A 124 -14.89 2.79 -0.50
N ALA A 125 -13.86 2.11 -1.01
CA ALA A 125 -12.67 2.73 -1.58
C ALA A 125 -12.94 3.34 -2.97
N HIS A 126 -13.63 2.61 -3.84
CA HIS A 126 -13.86 3.03 -5.22
C HIS A 126 -14.71 4.29 -5.31
N ASP A 127 -15.68 4.50 -4.41
CA ASP A 127 -16.44 5.75 -4.31
C ASP A 127 -15.57 6.97 -4.04
N LYS A 128 -14.35 6.75 -3.50
CA LYS A 128 -13.34 7.78 -3.18
C LYS A 128 -12.17 7.80 -4.16
N GLY A 129 -12.18 6.95 -5.18
CA GLY A 129 -11.10 6.82 -6.16
C GLY A 129 -9.82 6.17 -5.60
N VAL A 130 -9.93 5.41 -4.50
CA VAL A 130 -8.82 4.69 -3.87
C VAL A 130 -8.76 3.27 -4.42
N VAL A 131 -7.55 2.80 -4.75
CA VAL A 131 -7.30 1.45 -5.27
C VAL A 131 -7.20 0.46 -4.12
N VAL A 132 -7.73 -0.75 -4.34
CA VAL A 132 -7.67 -1.86 -3.37
C VAL A 132 -6.85 -3.00 -3.94
N GLU A 133 -5.91 -3.48 -3.14
CA GLU A 133 -5.16 -4.72 -3.31
C GLU A 133 -5.66 -5.74 -2.30
N ALA A 134 -5.61 -7.02 -2.63
CA ALA A 134 -5.98 -8.09 -1.72
C ALA A 134 -5.01 -9.26 -1.84
N GLU A 135 -4.85 -10.02 -0.76
CA GLU A 135 -3.98 -11.18 -0.72
C GLU A 135 -4.80 -12.48 -0.67
N LEU A 136 -4.40 -13.41 -1.53
CA LEU A 136 -4.91 -14.77 -1.57
C LEU A 136 -3.74 -15.74 -1.41
N GLY A 137 -3.95 -16.78 -0.61
CA GLY A 137 -2.89 -17.69 -0.21
C GLY A 137 -2.17 -17.20 1.06
N ARG A 138 -1.01 -17.79 1.35
CA ARG A 138 -0.22 -17.45 2.55
C ARG A 138 1.27 -17.63 2.26
N LEU A 139 2.01 -16.57 2.28
CA LEU A 139 3.45 -16.59 2.06
C LEU A 139 4.21 -17.04 3.32
N ALA A 140 5.32 -17.76 3.11
CA ALA A 140 6.26 -18.06 4.18
C ALA A 140 7.10 -16.83 4.51
N GLY A 141 7.38 -16.61 5.79
CA GLY A 141 8.23 -15.50 6.24
C GLY A 141 7.73 -14.88 7.53
N VAL A 142 8.31 -13.75 7.86
CA VAL A 142 7.92 -12.91 8.99
C VAL A 142 7.53 -11.55 8.45
N GLU A 143 6.31 -11.15 8.71
CA GLU A 143 5.76 -9.83 8.46
C GLU A 143 5.36 -9.19 9.78
N ASP A 144 4.94 -7.92 9.78
CA ASP A 144 4.69 -7.15 11.01
C ASP A 144 3.89 -7.90 12.09
N LEU A 145 2.85 -8.63 11.69
CA LEU A 145 1.93 -9.32 12.60
C LEU A 145 1.81 -10.83 12.33
N VAL A 146 2.54 -11.37 11.35
CA VAL A 146 2.39 -12.75 10.88
C VAL A 146 3.74 -13.42 10.77
N SER A 147 3.82 -14.67 11.25
CA SER A 147 4.95 -15.55 11.01
C SER A 147 4.44 -16.89 10.49
N VAL A 148 4.91 -17.29 9.31
CA VAL A 148 4.51 -18.54 8.65
C VAL A 148 5.75 -19.36 8.34
N ASP A 149 5.79 -20.61 8.83
CA ASP A 149 6.85 -21.55 8.46
C ASP A 149 6.72 -21.94 6.97
N ALA A 150 7.85 -22.20 6.32
CA ALA A 150 7.88 -22.59 4.90
C ALA A 150 7.01 -23.80 4.55
N LYS A 151 6.83 -24.73 5.50
CA LYS A 151 5.97 -25.90 5.34
C LYS A 151 4.46 -25.60 5.39
N ASP A 152 4.08 -24.42 5.93
CA ASP A 152 2.70 -23.97 6.12
C ASP A 152 2.31 -22.89 5.09
N ALA A 153 3.21 -22.61 4.14
CA ALA A 153 2.93 -21.69 3.04
C ALA A 153 1.89 -22.31 2.08
N ILE A 154 0.96 -21.47 1.66
CA ILE A 154 -0.09 -21.81 0.68
C ILE A 154 0.01 -20.78 -0.43
N PHE A 155 0.47 -21.19 -1.61
CA PHE A 155 0.53 -20.27 -2.74
C PHE A 155 -0.86 -20.01 -3.30
N THR A 156 -1.02 -18.83 -3.91
CA THR A 156 -2.26 -18.44 -4.59
C THR A 156 -2.64 -19.50 -5.64
N ASP A 157 -3.87 -19.98 -5.60
CA ASP A 157 -4.43 -20.78 -6.68
C ASP A 157 -5.02 -19.82 -7.74
N PRO A 158 -4.49 -19.80 -8.98
CA PRO A 158 -4.95 -18.90 -10.01
C PRO A 158 -6.36 -19.22 -10.54
N GLU A 159 -6.95 -20.34 -10.15
CA GLU A 159 -8.33 -20.71 -10.50
C GLU A 159 -9.38 -20.24 -9.48
N GLU A 160 -8.94 -19.81 -8.28
CA GLU A 160 -9.79 -19.14 -7.27
C GLU A 160 -9.96 -17.65 -7.57
#